data_28d01b0e29917609c3724eabda7bf2cb
#
_entry.id   28d01b0e29917609c3724eabda7bf2cb
#
_cell.length_a   1.000
_cell.length_b   1.000
_cell.length_c   1.000
_cell.angle_alpha   90.00
_cell.angle_beta   90.00
_cell.angle_gamma   90.00
#
_symmetry.space_group_name_H-M   'P 1'
#
loop_
_entity.id
_entity.type
_entity.pdbx_description
1 polymer ?
#
loop_
_entity_poly.entity_id
_entity_poly.type
_entity_poly.pdbx_seq_one_letter_code
_entity_poly.pdbx_strand_id
1 'polypeptide(L)'
;MERIGRDGRLRSTRDYERVKSSGTAFRGRHCVVVVYAAPGEPTRVGFVASKRGVGNAVQRNRARRRLREIVRRRWERVPQTGYLMMFVAYRSALVAPHQDLASDVERVLGSAGTLASLPADA
;
A
#
# COMPACT_ATOMS: atom_id res chain seq x y z
N MET A 1 12.03 14.06 -6.87
CA MET A 1 10.90 13.44 -6.17
C MET A 1 10.80 11.97 -6.53
N GLU A 2 10.69 11.16 -5.52
CA GLU A 2 10.70 9.72 -5.71
C GLU A 2 9.44 9.20 -6.37
N ARG A 3 9.62 8.20 -7.21
CA ARG A 3 8.55 7.42 -7.81
C ARG A 3 8.69 5.99 -7.34
N ILE A 4 7.56 5.29 -7.23
CA ILE A 4 7.61 3.84 -7.12
C ILE A 4 8.02 3.35 -8.49
N GLY A 5 9.29 2.93 -8.60
CA GLY A 5 9.83 2.49 -9.87
C GLY A 5 9.23 1.18 -10.33
N ARG A 6 9.66 0.76 -11.51
CA ARG A 6 9.22 -0.49 -12.12
C ARG A 6 9.43 -1.68 -11.20
N ASP A 7 10.60 -1.73 -10.55
CA ASP A 7 10.95 -2.82 -9.64
C ASP A 7 10.18 -2.80 -8.34
N GLY A 8 9.62 -1.64 -7.97
CA GLY A 8 8.81 -1.50 -6.76
C GLY A 8 7.35 -1.83 -6.93
N ARG A 9 6.93 -2.21 -8.14
CA ARG A 9 5.53 -2.53 -8.41
C ARG A 9 5.28 -4.03 -8.33
N LEU A 10 4.25 -4.38 -7.59
CA LEU A 10 3.76 -5.75 -7.54
C LEU A 10 2.96 -6.01 -8.81
N ARG A 11 3.38 -6.94 -9.64
CA ARG A 11 2.76 -7.16 -10.96
C ARG A 11 2.41 -8.59 -11.28
N SER A 12 3.21 -9.56 -10.83
CA SER A 12 2.96 -10.93 -11.22
C SER A 12 1.79 -11.53 -10.45
N THR A 13 1.02 -12.36 -11.13
CA THR A 13 -0.06 -13.11 -10.50
C THR A 13 0.47 -13.97 -9.36
N ARG A 14 1.63 -14.55 -9.54
CA ARG A 14 2.28 -15.37 -8.51
C ARG A 14 2.53 -14.56 -7.23
N ASP A 15 3.03 -13.33 -7.36
CA ASP A 15 3.32 -12.51 -6.20
C ASP A 15 2.05 -12.06 -5.50
N TYR A 16 1.01 -11.70 -6.25
CA TYR A 16 -0.28 -11.40 -5.64
C TYR A 16 -0.84 -12.60 -4.88
N GLU A 17 -0.70 -13.80 -5.43
CA GLU A 17 -1.17 -15.01 -4.75
C GLU A 17 -0.37 -15.30 -3.47
N ARG A 18 0.93 -15.07 -3.49
CA ARG A 18 1.78 -15.22 -2.29
C ARG A 18 1.27 -14.29 -1.18
N VAL A 19 1.02 -13.04 -1.52
CA VAL A 19 0.54 -12.06 -0.55
C VAL A 19 -0.84 -12.43 -0.03
N LYS A 20 -1.76 -12.78 -0.93
CA LYS A 20 -3.14 -13.15 -0.55
C LYS A 20 -3.19 -14.36 0.35
N SER A 21 -2.43 -15.41 0.02
CA SER A 21 -2.55 -16.69 0.72
C SER A 21 -1.73 -16.73 2.00
N SER A 22 -0.63 -15.99 2.08
CA SER A 22 0.32 -16.13 3.18
C SER A 22 0.67 -14.82 3.88
N GLY A 23 0.15 -13.70 3.41
CA GLY A 23 0.41 -12.40 4.00
C GLY A 23 -0.40 -12.16 5.27
N THR A 24 0.03 -11.18 6.04
CA THR A 24 -0.66 -10.73 7.24
C THR A 24 -1.35 -9.39 6.95
N ALA A 25 -2.62 -9.29 7.30
CA ALA A 25 -3.41 -8.08 7.05
C ALA A 25 -3.30 -7.11 8.23
N PHE A 26 -3.09 -5.83 7.90
CA PHE A 26 -3.10 -4.73 8.87
C PHE A 26 -4.17 -3.75 8.42
N ARG A 27 -5.25 -3.68 9.18
CA ARG A 27 -6.48 -3.00 8.77
C ARG A 27 -6.51 -1.57 9.26
N GLY A 28 -6.85 -0.66 8.35
CA GLY A 28 -7.11 0.73 8.66
C GLY A 28 -8.58 1.08 8.50
N ARG A 29 -8.88 2.38 8.53
CA ARG A 29 -10.24 2.89 8.34
C ARG A 29 -10.65 2.92 6.88
N HIS A 30 -9.69 3.20 6.00
CA HIS A 30 -9.96 3.43 4.57
C HIS A 30 -9.28 2.41 3.67
N CYS A 31 -8.42 1.59 4.22
CA CYS A 31 -7.70 0.58 3.46
C CYS A 31 -7.16 -0.50 4.40
N VAL A 32 -6.72 -1.59 3.80
CA VAL A 32 -5.94 -2.61 4.49
C VAL A 32 -4.66 -2.82 3.70
N VAL A 33 -3.54 -3.06 4.39
CA VAL A 33 -2.33 -3.54 3.74
C VAL A 33 -2.09 -4.99 4.15
N VAL A 34 -1.86 -5.83 3.15
CA VAL A 34 -1.49 -7.23 3.39
C VAL A 34 0.00 -7.34 3.07
N VAL A 35 0.78 -7.82 4.02
CA VAL A 35 2.24 -7.84 3.94
C VAL A 35 2.75 -9.27 4.02
N TYR A 36 3.59 -9.62 3.06
CA TYR A 36 4.25 -10.93 3.00
C TYR A 36 5.75 -10.70 3.10
N ALA A 37 6.40 -11.35 4.06
CA ALA A 37 7.85 -11.26 4.22
C ALA A 37 8.54 -12.08 3.12
N ALA A 38 9.39 -11.42 2.36
CA ALA A 38 10.12 -12.01 1.23
C ALA A 38 11.60 -11.62 1.33
N PRO A 39 12.34 -12.19 2.30
CA PRO A 39 13.73 -11.81 2.53
C PRO A 39 14.57 -11.96 1.26
N GLY A 40 15.40 -10.95 1.00
CA GLY A 40 16.29 -10.94 -0.17
C GLY A 40 15.64 -10.49 -1.47
N GLU A 41 14.31 -10.34 -1.49
CA GLU A 41 13.62 -9.83 -2.68
C GLU A 41 13.42 -8.33 -2.59
N PRO A 42 13.41 -7.62 -3.71
CA PRO A 42 13.05 -6.20 -3.70
C PRO A 42 11.65 -6.00 -3.13
N THR A 43 11.46 -4.97 -2.33
CA THR A 43 10.13 -4.63 -1.82
C THR A 43 9.27 -4.15 -2.98
N ARG A 44 8.05 -4.68 -3.05
CA ARG A 44 7.09 -4.34 -4.10
C ARG A 44 5.74 -4.07 -3.48
N VAL A 45 5.01 -3.14 -4.10
CA VAL A 45 3.68 -2.76 -3.62
C VAL A 45 2.69 -2.74 -4.77
N GLY A 46 1.50 -3.27 -4.51
CA GLY A 46 0.38 -3.23 -5.43
C GLY A 46 -0.82 -2.57 -4.78
N PHE A 47 -1.75 -2.13 -5.61
CA PHE A 47 -2.96 -1.44 -5.16
C PHE A 47 -4.17 -2.09 -5.81
N VAL A 48 -5.10 -2.52 -4.99
CA VAL A 48 -6.29 -3.25 -5.42
C VAL A 48 -7.53 -2.50 -4.98
N ALA A 49 -8.49 -2.39 -5.88
CA ALA A 49 -9.80 -1.86 -5.57
C ALA A 49 -10.82 -2.74 -6.30
N SER A 50 -11.65 -3.44 -5.56
CA SER A 50 -12.61 -4.36 -6.15
C SER A 50 -13.87 -3.64 -6.60
N LYS A 51 -14.54 -4.21 -7.58
CA LYS A 51 -15.84 -3.72 -8.03
C LYS A 51 -16.85 -3.74 -6.88
N ARG A 52 -16.87 -4.83 -6.14
CA ARG A 52 -17.77 -5.00 -5.01
C ARG A 52 -17.45 -4.05 -3.85
N GLY A 53 -16.17 -3.86 -3.56
CA GLY A 53 -15.76 -3.05 -2.41
C GLY A 53 -15.75 -1.56 -2.68
N VAL A 54 -15.52 -1.14 -3.91
CA VAL A 54 -15.31 0.28 -4.23
C VAL A 54 -16.33 0.79 -5.24
N GLY A 55 -16.53 0.08 -6.36
CA GLY A 55 -17.50 0.51 -7.36
C GLY A 55 -17.04 0.32 -8.79
N ASN A 56 -17.42 1.25 -9.67
CA ASN A 56 -17.14 1.14 -11.11
C ASN A 56 -15.65 1.39 -11.42
N ALA A 57 -15.28 1.25 -12.69
CA ALA A 57 -13.89 1.35 -13.12
C ALA A 57 -13.26 2.70 -12.79
N VAL A 58 -14.01 3.78 -12.97
CA VAL A 58 -13.51 5.13 -12.66
C VAL A 58 -13.25 5.28 -11.17
N GLN A 59 -14.17 4.80 -10.35
CA GLN A 59 -14.03 4.83 -8.90
C GLN A 59 -12.87 3.97 -8.42
N ARG A 60 -12.71 2.77 -8.97
CA ARG A 60 -11.59 1.90 -8.62
C ARG A 60 -10.25 2.54 -8.97
N ASN A 61 -10.15 3.13 -10.16
CA ASN A 61 -8.93 3.80 -10.60
C ASN A 61 -8.60 4.98 -9.68
N ARG A 62 -9.61 5.76 -9.28
CA ARG A 62 -9.43 6.87 -8.37
C ARG A 62 -8.92 6.42 -7.01
N ALA A 63 -9.50 5.38 -6.44
CA ALA A 63 -9.07 4.86 -5.14
C ALA A 63 -7.62 4.36 -5.20
N ARG A 64 -7.27 3.60 -6.23
CA ARG A 64 -5.89 3.12 -6.40
C ARG A 64 -4.91 4.27 -6.55
N ARG A 65 -5.27 5.28 -7.34
CA ARG A 65 -4.40 6.44 -7.58
C ARG A 65 -4.15 7.21 -6.29
N ARG A 66 -5.19 7.42 -5.49
CA ARG A 66 -5.05 8.12 -4.23
C ARG A 66 -4.11 7.40 -3.28
N LEU A 67 -4.27 6.09 -3.13
CA LEU A 67 -3.38 5.29 -2.28
C LEU A 67 -1.95 5.28 -2.82
N ARG A 68 -1.80 5.09 -4.13
CA ARG A 68 -0.48 5.05 -4.75
C ARG A 68 0.28 6.36 -4.54
N GLU A 69 -0.40 7.49 -4.69
CA GLU A 69 0.24 8.80 -4.52
C GLU A 69 0.75 8.99 -3.08
N ILE A 70 -0.03 8.56 -2.11
CA ILE A 70 0.35 8.67 -0.71
C ILE A 70 1.55 7.78 -0.40
N VAL A 71 1.53 6.54 -0.87
CA VAL A 71 2.63 5.60 -0.64
C VAL A 71 3.88 6.06 -1.39
N ARG A 72 3.73 6.57 -2.60
CA ARG A 72 4.85 7.07 -3.39
C ARG A 72 5.66 8.13 -2.63
N ARG A 73 4.99 9.03 -1.94
CA ARG A 73 5.65 10.09 -1.18
C ARG A 73 6.40 9.58 0.04
N ARG A 74 6.12 8.35 0.46
CA ARG A 74 6.73 7.70 1.62
C ARG A 74 7.68 6.58 1.25
N TRP A 75 7.91 6.39 -0.06
CA TRP A 75 8.64 5.22 -0.54
C TRP A 75 10.05 5.13 0.03
N GLU A 76 10.72 6.26 0.25
CA GLU A 76 12.05 6.26 0.84
C GLU A 76 12.08 5.75 2.27
N ARG A 77 10.96 5.81 2.98
CA ARG A 77 10.84 5.32 4.35
C ARG A 77 10.45 3.86 4.42
N VAL A 78 10.18 3.25 3.28
CA VAL A 78 9.82 1.82 3.19
C VAL A 78 11.09 1.03 2.93
N PRO A 79 11.30 -0.12 3.62
CA PRO A 79 12.48 -0.94 3.36
C PRO A 79 12.56 -1.31 1.88
N GLN A 80 13.74 -1.21 1.30
CA GLN A 80 13.92 -1.44 -0.14
C GLN A 80 13.91 -2.94 -0.51
N THR A 81 14.08 -3.80 0.48
CA THR A 81 14.02 -5.26 0.27
C THR A 81 13.23 -5.89 1.41
N GLY A 82 12.68 -7.05 1.15
CA GLY A 82 12.14 -7.91 2.18
C GLY A 82 10.62 -8.02 2.24
N TYR A 83 9.87 -7.26 1.45
CA TYR A 83 8.41 -7.27 1.59
C TYR A 83 7.68 -7.22 0.26
N LEU A 84 6.61 -8.00 0.18
CA LEU A 84 5.60 -7.83 -0.85
C LEU A 84 4.35 -7.31 -0.15
N MET A 85 3.80 -6.20 -0.64
CA MET A 85 2.67 -5.53 0.01
C MET A 85 1.53 -5.31 -0.98
N MET A 86 0.31 -5.48 -0.50
CA MET A 86 -0.87 -5.23 -1.31
C MET A 86 -1.83 -4.35 -0.51
N PHE A 87 -2.06 -3.13 -0.98
CA PHE A 87 -3.09 -2.27 -0.43
C PHE A 87 -4.42 -2.61 -1.07
N VAL A 88 -5.44 -2.78 -0.24
CA VAL A 88 -6.81 -2.98 -0.71
C VAL A 88 -7.63 -1.80 -0.24
N ALA A 89 -8.21 -1.06 -1.18
CA ALA A 89 -8.99 0.13 -0.87
C ALA A 89 -10.38 -0.25 -0.38
N TYR A 90 -10.85 0.45 0.65
CA TYR A 90 -12.26 0.45 1.00
C TYR A 90 -12.95 1.57 0.22
N ARG A 91 -14.28 1.52 0.15
CA ARG A 91 -15.06 2.54 -0.55
C ARG A 91 -14.77 3.94 0.00
N SER A 92 -14.57 4.07 1.30
CA SER A 92 -14.29 5.36 1.94
C SER A 92 -13.00 6.01 1.44
N ALA A 93 -12.08 5.25 0.83
CA ALA A 93 -10.87 5.80 0.25
C ALA A 93 -11.16 6.75 -0.93
N LEU A 94 -12.37 6.68 -1.50
CA LEU A 94 -12.77 7.59 -2.58
C LEU A 94 -12.97 9.01 -2.11
N VAL A 95 -13.50 9.19 -0.91
CA VAL A 95 -14.00 10.49 -0.44
C VAL A 95 -13.34 10.98 0.84
N ALA A 96 -12.54 10.16 1.49
CA ALA A 96 -11.86 10.57 2.72
C ALA A 96 -11.00 11.81 2.45
N PRO A 97 -10.98 12.79 3.36
CA PRO A 97 -10.03 13.89 3.25
C PRO A 97 -8.61 13.37 3.10
N HIS A 98 -7.80 14.07 2.33
CA HIS A 98 -6.44 13.61 2.03
C HIS A 98 -5.65 13.31 3.30
N GLN A 99 -5.72 14.18 4.29
CA GLN A 99 -4.99 13.99 5.54
C GLN A 99 -5.43 12.73 6.29
N ASP A 100 -6.72 12.44 6.26
CA ASP A 100 -7.24 11.24 6.93
C ASP A 100 -6.78 9.98 6.23
N LEU A 101 -6.79 9.99 4.91
CA LEU A 101 -6.32 8.85 4.12
C LEU A 101 -4.81 8.66 4.31
N ALA A 102 -4.04 9.75 4.28
CA ALA A 102 -2.60 9.69 4.48
C ALA A 102 -2.24 9.17 5.88
N SER A 103 -2.93 9.65 6.91
CA SER A 103 -2.72 9.17 8.28
C SER A 103 -3.04 7.69 8.41
N ASP A 104 -4.09 7.24 7.73
CA ASP A 104 -4.48 5.84 7.75
C ASP A 104 -3.40 4.96 7.11
N VAL A 105 -2.88 5.38 5.96
CA VAL A 105 -1.80 4.66 5.27
C VAL A 105 -0.55 4.58 6.15
N GLU A 106 -0.16 5.68 6.78
CA GLU A 106 0.99 5.67 7.68
C GLU A 106 0.79 4.74 8.86
N ARG A 107 -0.41 4.72 9.41
CA ARG A 107 -0.70 3.86 10.54
C ARG A 107 -0.61 2.39 10.18
N VAL A 108 -1.18 1.97 9.04
CA VAL A 108 -1.14 0.56 8.65
C VAL A 108 0.27 0.13 8.26
N LEU A 109 1.03 0.99 7.59
CA LEU A 109 2.43 0.70 7.27
C LEU A 109 3.28 0.60 8.54
N GLY A 110 3.06 1.50 9.49
CA GLY A 110 3.76 1.46 10.77
C GLY A 110 3.44 0.23 11.57
N SER A 111 2.17 -0.17 11.60
CA SER A 111 1.75 -1.40 12.30
C SER A 111 2.37 -2.64 11.69
N ALA A 112 2.60 -2.62 10.39
CA ALA A 112 3.24 -3.73 9.68
C ALA A 112 4.77 -3.71 9.82
N GLY A 113 5.34 -2.69 10.46
CA GLY A 113 6.79 -2.55 10.58
C GLY A 113 7.48 -2.17 9.29
N THR A 114 6.75 -1.60 8.34
CA THR A 114 7.26 -1.30 7.00
C THR A 114 7.39 0.19 6.72
N LEU A 115 7.40 1.00 7.76
CA LEU A 115 7.58 2.44 7.60
C LEU A 115 8.52 2.95 8.68
N ALA A 116 9.66 3.47 8.27
CA ALA A 116 10.63 4.06 9.18
C ALA A 116 10.06 5.35 9.77
N SER A 117 10.42 5.63 11.02
CA SER A 117 10.08 6.88 11.66
C SER A 117 10.75 8.05 10.95
N LEU A 118 10.13 9.23 11.03
CA LEU A 118 10.77 10.43 10.53
C LEU A 118 12.04 10.72 11.36
N PRO A 119 13.08 11.28 10.72
CA PRO A 119 14.27 11.72 11.48
C PRO A 119 13.88 12.69 12.60
N ALA A 120 14.63 12.65 13.71
CA ALA A 120 14.31 13.47 14.88
C ALA A 120 14.36 14.97 14.58
N ASP A 121 15.14 15.37 13.60
CA ASP A 121 15.30 16.76 13.19
C ASP A 121 14.45 17.15 11.97
N ALA A 122 13.57 16.28 11.57
CA ALA A 122 12.71 16.53 10.41
C ALA A 122 11.53 17.42 10.78
#